data_9cf5297c342e8b70280dcfb0227af7a6
#
_entry.id   9cf5297c342e8b70280dcfb0227af7a6
#
_cell.length_a   1.000
_cell.length_b   1.000
_cell.length_c   1.000
_cell.angle_alpha   90.00
_cell.angle_beta   90.00
_cell.angle_gamma   90.00
#
_symmetry.space_group_name_H-M   'P 1'
#
loop_
_entity.id
_entity.type
_entity.pdbx_description
1 polymer ?
#
loop_
_entity_poly.entity_id
_entity_poly.type
_entity_poly.pdbx_seq_one_letter_code
_entity_poly.pdbx_strand_id
1 'polypeptide(L)'
;MPFATTDTWVFDLDDTLYPASSNFFPQIAERMGLYVADALDIPLADAKKEQRRLFLEYGTTLSGLVAERGINVDEYANFLMQVDYGRIPHSPTLVEAVKRLPGRVLVFTNGFKEHAEACLDQLGFAPDAFEAIADI
;
A
#
# COMPACT_ATOMS: atom_id res chain seq x y z
N MET A 1 -18.46 6.44 25.19
CA MET A 1 -17.59 5.84 24.15
C MET A 1 -17.39 6.86 23.05
N PRO A 2 -16.14 7.27 22.78
CA PRO A 2 -15.90 8.31 21.77
C PRO A 2 -16.36 7.95 20.35
N PHE A 3 -16.55 6.67 20.07
CA PHE A 3 -16.98 6.18 18.75
C PHE A 3 -18.41 5.63 18.71
N ALA A 4 -19.23 5.92 19.72
CA ALA A 4 -20.58 5.35 19.83
C ALA A 4 -21.51 5.77 18.66
N THR A 5 -21.24 6.88 18.02
CA THR A 5 -22.01 7.41 16.88
C THR A 5 -21.31 7.25 15.53
N THR A 6 -20.15 6.58 15.51
CA THR A 6 -19.41 6.36 14.26
C THR A 6 -20.10 5.30 13.43
N ASP A 7 -20.38 5.62 12.17
CA ASP A 7 -21.02 4.74 11.20
C ASP A 7 -20.17 4.47 9.97
N THR A 8 -18.97 5.05 9.90
CA THR A 8 -18.06 4.89 8.77
C THR A 8 -16.63 4.83 9.27
N TRP A 9 -15.91 3.81 8.86
CA TRP A 9 -14.53 3.51 9.25
C TRP A 9 -13.67 3.43 8.01
N VAL A 10 -12.64 4.26 7.96
CA VAL A 10 -11.68 4.29 6.86
C VAL A 10 -10.33 3.85 7.41
N PHE A 11 -9.80 2.76 6.88
CA PHE A 11 -8.53 2.20 7.31
C PHE A 11 -7.44 2.49 6.28
N ASP A 12 -6.29 2.94 6.77
CA ASP A 12 -5.04 2.81 6.04
C ASP A 12 -4.62 1.33 5.99
N LEU A 13 -3.80 0.96 5.03
CA LEU A 13 -3.40 -0.43 4.81
C LEU A 13 -2.00 -0.71 5.34
N ASP A 14 -0.98 -0.15 4.66
CA ASP A 14 0.41 -0.52 4.89
C ASP A 14 0.89 -0.10 6.27
N ASP A 15 1.50 -1.04 7.00
CA ASP A 15 1.94 -0.87 8.39
C ASP A 15 0.84 -0.43 9.36
N THR A 16 -0.43 -0.60 8.97
CA THR A 16 -1.62 -0.28 9.78
C THR A 16 -2.49 -1.52 9.97
N LEU A 17 -3.07 -2.08 8.91
CA LEU A 17 -3.85 -3.32 9.01
C LEU A 17 -2.97 -4.56 9.23
N TYR A 18 -1.78 -4.58 8.66
CA TYR A 18 -0.74 -5.50 9.10
C TYR A 18 0.34 -4.71 9.86
N PRO A 19 1.02 -5.33 10.84
CA PRO A 19 1.98 -4.60 11.67
C PRO A 19 3.30 -4.38 10.95
N ALA A 20 3.96 -3.26 11.25
CA ALA A 20 5.31 -2.96 10.77
C ALA A 20 6.32 -4.05 11.17
N SER A 21 6.10 -4.72 12.31
CA SER A 21 6.91 -5.85 12.79
C SER A 21 6.90 -7.06 11.85
N SER A 22 5.96 -7.15 10.91
CA SER A 22 5.95 -8.19 9.87
C SER A 22 7.14 -8.11 8.92
N ASN A 23 7.79 -6.95 8.85
CA ASN A 23 8.87 -6.67 7.90
C ASN A 23 8.46 -6.83 6.42
N PHE A 24 7.17 -6.65 6.14
CA PHE A 24 6.66 -6.79 4.79
C PHE A 24 6.94 -5.55 3.93
N PHE A 25 6.58 -4.36 4.41
CA PHE A 25 6.69 -3.11 3.64
C PHE A 25 8.11 -2.78 3.17
N PRO A 26 9.19 -3.09 3.91
CA PRO A 26 10.56 -2.88 3.42
C PRO A 26 10.86 -3.53 2.07
N GLN A 27 10.21 -4.64 1.73
CA GLN A 27 10.34 -5.25 0.40
C GLN A 27 9.80 -4.34 -0.72
N ILE A 28 8.67 -3.68 -0.48
CA ILE A 28 8.07 -2.71 -1.42
C ILE A 28 9.01 -1.51 -1.57
N ALA A 29 9.52 -0.98 -0.45
CA ALA A 29 10.43 0.17 -0.46
C ALA A 29 11.73 -0.13 -1.24
N GLU A 30 12.28 -1.33 -1.07
CA GLU A 30 13.46 -1.77 -1.82
C GLU A 30 13.18 -1.83 -3.33
N ARG A 31 12.08 -2.43 -3.73
CA ARG A 31 11.70 -2.51 -5.14
C ARG A 31 11.42 -1.14 -5.74
N MET A 32 10.80 -0.24 -4.99
CA MET A 32 10.60 1.14 -5.41
C MET A 32 11.93 1.84 -5.66
N GLY A 33 12.89 1.69 -4.76
CA GLY A 33 14.25 2.21 -4.93
C GLY A 33 14.95 1.70 -6.19
N LEU A 34 14.86 0.40 -6.44
CA LEU A 34 15.43 -0.23 -7.64
C LEU A 34 14.76 0.32 -8.91
N TYR A 35 13.46 0.46 -8.92
CA TYR A 35 12.73 1.01 -10.08
C TYR A 35 13.11 2.47 -10.35
N VAL A 36 13.17 3.30 -9.31
CA VAL A 36 13.55 4.71 -9.44
C VAL A 36 14.98 4.85 -9.97
N ALA A 37 15.92 4.07 -9.44
CA ALA A 37 17.32 4.09 -9.90
C ALA A 37 17.43 3.77 -11.39
N ASP A 38 16.71 2.74 -11.85
CA ASP A 38 16.67 2.34 -13.25
C ASP A 38 15.99 3.39 -14.13
N ALA A 39 14.80 3.84 -13.74
CA ALA A 39 14.01 4.78 -14.53
C ALA A 39 14.69 6.16 -14.70
N LEU A 40 15.42 6.61 -13.68
CA LEU A 40 16.14 7.88 -13.71
C LEU A 40 17.61 7.77 -14.14
N ASP A 41 18.09 6.55 -14.37
CA ASP A 41 19.51 6.26 -14.70
C ASP A 41 20.47 6.85 -13.66
N ILE A 42 20.21 6.55 -12.39
CA ILE A 42 20.99 7.04 -11.23
C ILE A 42 21.49 5.87 -10.38
N PRO A 43 22.57 6.10 -9.58
CA PRO A 43 22.99 5.09 -8.60
C PRO A 43 21.86 4.78 -7.59
N LEU A 44 21.77 3.52 -7.17
CA LEU A 44 20.77 3.09 -6.17
C LEU A 44 20.89 3.89 -4.87
N ALA A 45 22.12 4.29 -4.48
CA ALA A 45 22.34 5.10 -3.29
C ALA A 45 21.61 6.47 -3.32
N ASP A 46 21.32 7.00 -4.52
CA ASP A 46 20.62 8.27 -4.71
C ASP A 46 19.10 8.11 -4.85
N ALA A 47 18.62 6.89 -5.03
CA ALA A 47 17.21 6.60 -5.32
C ALA A 47 16.26 7.14 -4.24
N LYS A 48 16.61 6.95 -2.97
CA LYS A 48 15.76 7.41 -1.84
C LYS A 48 15.61 8.94 -1.82
N LYS A 49 16.67 9.68 -2.14
CA LYS A 49 16.64 11.14 -2.24
C LYS A 49 15.72 11.57 -3.39
N GLU A 50 15.83 10.92 -4.53
CA GLU A 50 14.99 11.19 -5.70
C GLU A 50 13.52 10.81 -5.48
N GLN A 51 13.25 9.70 -4.81
CA GLN A 51 11.88 9.36 -4.37
C GLN A 51 11.26 10.48 -3.55
N ARG A 52 12.00 11.01 -2.59
CA ARG A 52 11.53 12.14 -1.75
C ARG A 52 11.27 13.38 -2.59
N ARG A 53 12.18 13.71 -3.52
CA ARG A 53 12.00 14.84 -4.43
C ARG A 53 10.73 14.70 -5.25
N LEU A 54 10.54 13.55 -5.89
CA LEU A 54 9.36 13.26 -6.71
C LEU A 54 8.07 13.35 -5.88
N PHE A 55 8.09 12.82 -4.67
CA PHE A 55 6.95 12.91 -3.76
C PHE A 55 6.59 14.35 -3.41
N LEU A 56 7.60 15.18 -3.08
CA LEU A 56 7.39 16.58 -2.70
C LEU A 56 6.92 17.45 -3.87
N GLU A 57 7.43 17.19 -5.08
CA GLU A 57 7.10 17.99 -6.27
C GLU A 57 5.78 17.56 -6.94
N TYR A 58 5.46 16.28 -6.93
CA TYR A 58 4.34 15.71 -7.70
C TYR A 58 3.27 15.03 -6.84
N GLY A 59 3.44 14.98 -5.52
CA GLY A 59 2.50 14.36 -4.58
C GLY A 59 2.75 12.87 -4.34
N THR A 60 3.20 12.12 -5.33
CA THR A 60 3.65 10.72 -5.19
C THR A 60 4.89 10.47 -6.05
N THR A 61 5.67 9.46 -5.68
CA THR A 61 6.80 9.00 -6.51
C THR A 61 6.31 8.57 -7.90
N LEU A 62 5.20 7.85 -7.96
CA LEU A 62 4.60 7.41 -9.22
C LEU A 62 4.23 8.58 -10.12
N SER A 63 3.53 9.58 -9.60
CA SER A 63 3.15 10.77 -10.37
C SER A 63 4.38 11.48 -10.95
N GLY A 64 5.45 11.57 -10.16
CA GLY A 64 6.72 12.15 -10.61
C GLY A 64 7.38 11.34 -11.72
N LEU A 65 7.42 10.02 -11.59
CA LEU A 65 7.99 9.14 -12.62
C LEU A 65 7.20 9.19 -13.92
N VAL A 66 5.88 9.26 -13.85
CA VAL A 66 5.02 9.44 -15.03
C VAL A 66 5.30 10.78 -15.70
N ALA A 67 5.36 11.86 -14.91
CA ALA A 67 5.58 13.21 -15.43
C ALA A 67 6.98 13.39 -16.06
N GLU A 68 8.03 12.88 -15.43
CA GLU A 68 9.40 13.08 -15.87
C GLU A 68 9.90 12.05 -16.88
N ARG A 69 9.39 10.82 -16.84
CA ARG A 69 9.87 9.68 -17.65
C ARG A 69 8.81 9.00 -18.47
N GLY A 70 7.53 9.32 -18.26
CA GLY A 70 6.44 8.68 -19.00
C GLY A 70 6.37 7.17 -18.78
N ILE A 71 6.67 6.69 -17.57
CA ILE A 71 6.67 5.27 -17.26
C ILE A 71 5.28 4.65 -17.43
N ASN A 72 5.24 3.35 -17.68
CA ASN A 72 4.00 2.58 -17.68
C ASN A 72 3.60 2.24 -16.25
N VAL A 73 2.38 2.66 -15.84
CA VAL A 73 1.88 2.47 -14.48
C VAL A 73 1.72 0.99 -14.14
N ASP A 74 1.23 0.18 -15.08
CA ASP A 74 1.02 -1.25 -14.85
C ASP A 74 2.34 -2.00 -14.69
N GLU A 75 3.36 -1.65 -15.46
CA GLU A 75 4.71 -2.21 -15.30
C GLU A 75 5.31 -1.85 -13.94
N TYR A 76 5.14 -0.61 -13.51
CA TYR A 76 5.57 -0.16 -12.19
C TYR A 76 4.86 -0.95 -11.08
N ALA A 77 3.54 -1.05 -11.12
CA ALA A 77 2.75 -1.80 -10.17
C ALA A 77 3.16 -3.27 -10.11
N ASN A 78 3.29 -3.92 -11.25
CA ASN A 78 3.71 -5.31 -11.34
C ASN A 78 5.12 -5.53 -10.78
N PHE A 79 6.02 -4.59 -11.02
CA PHE A 79 7.38 -4.67 -10.46
C PHE A 79 7.37 -4.57 -8.93
N LEU A 80 6.61 -3.62 -8.36
CA LEU A 80 6.50 -3.45 -6.92
C LEU A 80 5.84 -4.64 -6.21
N MET A 81 4.89 -5.29 -6.88
CA MET A 81 4.16 -6.43 -6.31
C MET A 81 4.93 -7.76 -6.33
N GLN A 82 6.12 -7.80 -6.91
CA GLN A 82 7.01 -8.98 -6.89
C GLN A 82 7.70 -9.12 -5.53
N VAL A 83 6.94 -9.35 -4.49
CA VAL A 83 7.37 -9.46 -3.09
C VAL A 83 6.72 -10.68 -2.44
N ASP A 84 7.24 -11.06 -1.28
CA ASP A 84 6.68 -12.17 -0.50
C ASP A 84 5.55 -11.68 0.40
N TYR A 85 4.32 -11.81 -0.06
CA TYR A 85 3.10 -11.50 0.72
C TYR A 85 2.93 -12.44 1.92
N GLY A 86 3.56 -13.62 1.90
CA GLY A 86 3.51 -14.57 3.00
C GLY A 86 4.11 -14.06 4.31
N ARG A 87 4.84 -12.95 4.29
CA ARG A 87 5.31 -12.27 5.51
C ARG A 87 4.19 -11.58 6.28
N ILE A 88 3.08 -11.26 5.64
CA ILE A 88 1.91 -10.71 6.32
C ILE A 88 1.25 -11.83 7.12
N PRO A 89 1.10 -11.68 8.46
CA PRO A 89 0.50 -12.70 9.28
C PRO A 89 -1.00 -12.83 9.03
N HIS A 90 -1.49 -14.05 9.00
CA HIS A 90 -2.93 -14.30 9.06
C HIS A 90 -3.45 -13.81 10.42
N SER A 91 -4.51 -13.00 10.42
CA SER A 91 -5.00 -12.33 11.62
C SER A 91 -6.53 -12.48 11.81
N PRO A 92 -6.98 -13.66 12.26
CA PRO A 92 -8.41 -13.88 12.52
C PRO A 92 -9.00 -12.90 13.53
N THR A 93 -8.21 -12.52 14.53
CA THR A 93 -8.64 -11.56 15.56
C THR A 93 -8.96 -10.19 14.95
N LEU A 94 -8.11 -9.70 14.04
CA LEU A 94 -8.35 -8.45 13.32
C LEU A 94 -9.60 -8.56 12.45
N VAL A 95 -9.73 -9.64 11.69
CA VAL A 95 -10.88 -9.89 10.81
C VAL A 95 -12.18 -9.83 11.61
N GLU A 96 -12.25 -10.53 12.75
CA GLU A 96 -13.43 -10.52 13.61
C GLU A 96 -13.70 -9.15 14.25
N ALA A 97 -12.64 -8.42 14.63
CA ALA A 97 -12.79 -7.07 15.18
C ALA A 97 -13.39 -6.11 14.15
N VAL A 98 -12.91 -6.15 12.90
CA VAL A 98 -13.46 -5.31 11.82
C VAL A 98 -14.91 -5.66 11.50
N LYS A 99 -15.26 -6.95 11.48
CA LYS A 99 -16.64 -7.39 11.26
C LYS A 99 -17.64 -6.88 12.30
N ARG A 100 -17.17 -6.61 13.52
CA ARG A 100 -18.01 -6.11 14.62
C ARG A 100 -18.22 -4.60 14.58
N LEU A 101 -17.50 -3.89 13.73
CA LEU A 101 -17.67 -2.44 13.61
C LEU A 101 -19.06 -2.12 13.02
N PRO A 102 -19.79 -1.18 13.63
CA PRO A 102 -21.08 -0.76 13.08
C PRO A 102 -20.87 0.10 11.84
N GLY A 103 -21.73 -0.11 10.83
CA GLY A 103 -21.75 0.73 9.65
C GLY A 103 -20.77 0.30 8.56
N ARG A 104 -20.24 1.26 7.86
CA ARG A 104 -19.42 1.07 6.66
C ARG A 104 -17.94 0.92 7.01
N VAL A 105 -17.26 0.01 6.34
CA VAL A 105 -15.80 -0.14 6.46
C VAL A 105 -15.16 -0.04 5.07
N LEU A 106 -14.15 0.81 4.97
CA LEU A 106 -13.44 1.11 3.72
C LEU A 106 -11.94 1.06 3.96
N VAL A 107 -11.18 0.80 2.91
CA VAL A 107 -9.72 0.96 2.89
C VAL A 107 -9.37 2.16 2.02
N PHE A 108 -8.49 3.02 2.50
CA PHE A 108 -7.87 4.07 1.72
C PHE A 108 -6.35 3.87 1.75
N THR A 109 -5.73 3.73 0.58
CA THR A 109 -4.31 3.43 0.48
C THR A 109 -3.62 4.26 -0.60
N ASN A 110 -2.35 4.60 -0.36
CA ASN A 110 -1.47 5.18 -1.38
C ASN A 110 -0.89 4.11 -2.33
N GLY A 111 -1.12 2.83 -2.06
CA GLY A 111 -0.73 1.73 -2.92
C GLY A 111 -1.78 1.43 -4.00
N PHE A 112 -1.50 0.40 -4.79
CA PHE A 112 -2.43 -0.06 -5.81
C PHE A 112 -3.54 -0.94 -5.21
N LYS A 113 -4.69 -0.95 -5.86
CA LYS A 113 -5.83 -1.77 -5.43
C LYS A 113 -5.47 -3.26 -5.36
N GLU A 114 -4.77 -3.77 -6.36
CA GLU A 114 -4.34 -5.16 -6.43
C GLU A 114 -3.40 -5.52 -5.27
N HIS A 115 -2.52 -4.60 -4.90
CA HIS A 115 -1.67 -4.73 -3.71
C HIS A 115 -2.51 -4.81 -2.44
N ALA A 116 -3.49 -3.93 -2.29
CA ALA A 116 -4.39 -3.94 -1.15
C ALA A 116 -5.18 -5.26 -1.05
N GLU A 117 -5.71 -5.73 -2.16
CA GLU A 117 -6.43 -7.01 -2.22
C GLU A 117 -5.53 -8.18 -1.79
N ALA A 118 -4.29 -8.22 -2.25
CA ALA A 118 -3.32 -9.25 -1.86
C ALA A 118 -3.00 -9.22 -0.36
N CYS A 119 -2.82 -8.03 0.21
CA CYS A 119 -2.59 -7.85 1.65
C CYS A 119 -3.80 -8.31 2.48
N LEU A 120 -5.00 -7.91 2.08
CA LEU A 120 -6.24 -8.26 2.77
C LEU A 120 -6.52 -9.77 2.72
N ASP A 121 -6.25 -10.40 1.58
CA ASP A 121 -6.35 -11.84 1.43
C ASP A 121 -5.40 -12.57 2.40
N GLN A 122 -4.15 -12.14 2.47
CA GLN A 122 -3.14 -12.69 3.40
C GLN A 122 -3.57 -12.56 4.87
N LEU A 123 -4.17 -11.42 5.25
CA LEU A 123 -4.70 -11.19 6.58
C LEU A 123 -5.89 -12.11 6.92
N GLY A 124 -6.59 -12.61 5.91
CA GLY A 124 -7.74 -13.50 6.05
C GLY A 124 -9.09 -12.83 5.84
N PHE A 125 -9.12 -11.63 5.29
CA PHE A 125 -10.38 -10.97 4.93
C PHE A 125 -11.02 -11.61 3.71
N ALA A 126 -12.35 -11.76 3.73
CA ALA A 126 -13.12 -12.14 2.55
C ALA A 126 -13.08 -11.00 1.51
N PRO A 127 -13.25 -11.29 0.20
CA PRO A 127 -13.21 -10.27 -0.85
C PRO A 127 -14.21 -9.12 -0.68
N ASP A 128 -15.31 -9.36 0.00
CA ASP A 128 -16.38 -8.39 0.27
C ASP A 128 -16.35 -7.79 1.67
N ALA A 129 -15.28 -8.02 2.43
CA ALA A 129 -15.14 -7.54 3.82
C ALA A 129 -15.17 -6.01 3.92
N PHE A 130 -14.63 -5.31 2.94
CA PHE A 130 -14.65 -3.86 2.85
C PHE A 130 -15.57 -3.42 1.70
N GLU A 131 -16.36 -2.37 1.95
CA GLU A 131 -17.29 -1.84 0.95
C GLU A 131 -16.56 -1.29 -0.28
N ALA A 132 -15.42 -0.64 -0.06
CA ALA A 132 -14.58 -0.11 -1.12
C ALA A 132 -13.11 -0.06 -0.70
N ILE A 133 -12.24 -0.15 -1.70
CA ILE A 133 -10.80 0.14 -1.59
C ILE A 133 -10.55 1.34 -2.49
N ALA A 134 -10.20 2.48 -1.88
CA ALA A 134 -9.77 3.67 -2.60
C ALA A 134 -8.25 3.67 -2.69
N ASP A 135 -7.73 3.73 -3.89
CA ASP A 135 -6.31 3.82 -4.21
C ASP A 135 -6.00 5.13 -4.97
N ILE A 136 -4.73 5.34 -5.24
CA ILE A 136 -4.26 6.52 -5.96
C ILE A 136 -3.97 6.17 -7.42
#